data_3ee9715b1edd5f9dbce19fc35fb220b5
#
_entry.id   3ee9715b1edd5f9dbce19fc35fb220b5
#
_cell.length_a   1.000
_cell.length_b   1.000
_cell.length_c   1.000
_cell.angle_alpha   90.00
_cell.angle_beta   90.00
_cell.angle_gamma   90.00
#
_symmetry.space_group_name_H-M   'P 1'
#
loop_
_entity.id
_entity.type
_entity.pdbx_description
1 polymer ?
#
loop_
_entity_poly.entity_id
_entity_poly.type
_entity_poly.pdbx_seq_one_letter_code
_entity_poly.pdbx_strand_id
1 'polypeptide(L)'
;TDQGELALGRNVLVAYMPWNGYNFEDAIVISEKTVKEDTFTSIHISEFEVQARDTKLGPEEITRDIPNAGDEALKNLDHDGVIRIGAEVKPGDILVGKITPKSETELAPEERLLRAIFGEKAAEVKDTSLRVPSGCTGIVMDVRISSTGSGHHRGDLVVDSAEKKKQFKKINDEHKKKKEQLIDQLTKKLSDILLGEKIPLDVVNEQTGEIIIPANRKITKTLLRKLALVHDHIEIEPSPIRNKILEIITSFEGRFTELDDEREHRLDQMESGDESEPGGLKEVKVYIAAKRKLGVGDKMAGRHGNKGVVAKIVPEQDMPFLADGTPVDIVLNPLGVPSRMNVGQVLEAHLGIAARALGFKVATPVFDGISEETIWNYMSEAKKVDGFTWIGDGKDGTVGGKSILYDGLTGEPFHNPVVVGQTYMLKLNHLVADKIHARAVGPYSLVTQQPLGGKAQYGGQRFGEMEVWALEAYGAAYTLQELLTVKSDDVQGRTRIYESIVKGDNTLEAGTPESFNVLMKEMQSLGLNVRPGSKDEQPSLQLGGTDLAPVDGMTEGFDSDDMAGLADVDFSDLKF
;
A
#
# COMPACT_ATOMS: atom_id res chain seq x y z
N THR A 1 -5.92 -16.20 -3.52
CA THR A 1 -5.96 -17.32 -4.50
C THR A 1 -7.06 -18.28 -4.13
N ASP A 2 -7.74 -18.86 -5.11
CA ASP A 2 -8.74 -19.90 -4.94
C ASP A 2 -8.30 -21.10 -5.77
N GLN A 3 -8.06 -22.27 -5.14
CA GLN A 3 -7.58 -23.49 -5.77
C GLN A 3 -6.32 -23.30 -6.67
N GLY A 4 -5.41 -22.42 -6.25
CA GLY A 4 -4.19 -22.09 -6.99
C GLY A 4 -4.36 -21.01 -8.06
N GLU A 5 -5.57 -20.57 -8.38
CA GLU A 5 -5.83 -19.49 -9.31
C GLU A 5 -5.90 -18.12 -8.61
N LEU A 6 -5.56 -17.06 -9.34
CA LEU A 6 -5.63 -15.68 -8.86
C LEU A 6 -7.09 -15.26 -8.65
N ALA A 7 -7.46 -14.86 -7.44
CA ALA A 7 -8.82 -14.46 -7.05
C ALA A 7 -8.83 -13.06 -6.43
N LEU A 8 -8.66 -12.02 -7.26
CA LEU A 8 -8.53 -10.62 -6.83
C LEU A 8 -9.87 -9.93 -6.54
N GLY A 9 -10.99 -10.57 -6.82
CA GLY A 9 -12.32 -9.99 -6.69
C GLY A 9 -13.34 -10.99 -6.15
N ARG A 10 -14.60 -10.57 -6.20
CA ARG A 10 -15.74 -11.38 -5.79
C ARG A 10 -16.88 -11.25 -6.79
N ASN A 11 -17.65 -12.32 -6.95
CA ASN A 11 -18.89 -12.30 -7.69
C ASN A 11 -19.99 -11.67 -6.83
N VAL A 12 -20.60 -10.60 -7.33
CA VAL A 12 -21.66 -9.85 -6.64
C VAL A 12 -22.85 -9.64 -7.55
N LEU A 13 -24.03 -9.48 -6.98
CA LEU A 13 -25.26 -9.20 -7.71
C LEU A 13 -25.30 -7.72 -8.09
N VAL A 14 -25.27 -7.45 -9.40
CA VAL A 14 -25.21 -6.09 -9.95
C VAL A 14 -26.50 -5.78 -10.69
N ALA A 15 -27.03 -4.57 -10.48
CA ALA A 15 -28.12 -4.00 -11.26
C ALA A 15 -27.60 -2.81 -12.10
N TYR A 16 -27.98 -2.76 -13.38
CA TYR A 16 -27.64 -1.65 -14.29
C TYR A 16 -28.83 -0.70 -14.41
N MET A 17 -28.87 0.30 -13.54
CA MET A 17 -29.94 1.29 -13.51
C MET A 17 -29.44 2.63 -12.96
N PRO A 18 -29.95 3.79 -13.44
CA PRO A 18 -29.73 5.05 -12.76
C PRO A 18 -30.46 5.02 -11.41
N TRP A 19 -29.80 5.46 -10.33
CA TRP A 19 -30.38 5.43 -8.99
C TRP A 19 -30.16 6.74 -8.26
N ASN A 20 -31.20 7.56 -8.18
CA ASN A 20 -31.23 8.84 -7.46
C ASN A 20 -30.03 9.79 -7.75
N GLY A 21 -29.37 9.65 -8.89
CA GLY A 21 -28.19 10.42 -9.26
C GLY A 21 -26.89 10.00 -8.55
N TYR A 22 -26.94 9.06 -7.60
CA TYR A 22 -25.74 8.65 -6.82
C TYR A 22 -24.74 7.81 -7.63
N ASN A 23 -25.14 7.30 -8.80
CA ASN A 23 -24.25 6.57 -9.72
C ASN A 23 -23.96 7.34 -11.03
N PHE A 24 -24.08 8.68 -11.00
CA PHE A 24 -23.74 9.54 -12.11
C PHE A 24 -22.24 9.46 -12.44
N GLU A 25 -21.88 9.45 -13.73
CA GLU A 25 -20.48 9.43 -14.23
C GLU A 25 -19.58 8.38 -13.54
N ASP A 26 -19.89 7.10 -13.69
CA ASP A 26 -19.11 5.97 -13.14
C ASP A 26 -19.07 5.89 -11.60
N ALA A 27 -19.88 6.64 -10.92
CA ALA A 27 -20.08 6.46 -9.50
C ALA A 27 -20.77 5.11 -9.22
N ILE A 28 -20.37 4.45 -8.16
CA ILE A 28 -20.86 3.14 -7.77
C ILE A 28 -21.62 3.27 -6.46
N VAL A 29 -22.82 2.69 -6.42
CA VAL A 29 -23.59 2.54 -5.17
C VAL A 29 -23.47 1.10 -4.69
N ILE A 30 -23.16 0.93 -3.42
CA ILE A 30 -22.86 -0.39 -2.83
C ILE A 30 -23.76 -0.62 -1.61
N SER A 31 -24.21 -1.86 -1.46
CA SER A 31 -24.92 -2.31 -0.27
C SER A 31 -23.98 -2.41 0.94
N GLU A 32 -24.45 -1.97 2.11
CA GLU A 32 -23.73 -2.11 3.38
C GLU A 32 -23.43 -3.58 3.73
N LYS A 33 -24.24 -4.51 3.23
CA LYS A 33 -24.02 -5.95 3.37
C LYS A 33 -22.62 -6.37 2.93
N THR A 34 -22.13 -5.88 1.79
CA THR A 34 -20.80 -6.21 1.26
C THR A 34 -19.67 -5.74 2.17
N VAL A 35 -19.89 -4.65 2.92
CA VAL A 35 -18.92 -4.12 3.89
C VAL A 35 -18.99 -4.88 5.23
N LYS A 36 -20.19 -5.27 5.65
CA LYS A 36 -20.41 -6.07 6.88
C LYS A 36 -19.84 -7.47 6.76
N GLU A 37 -20.05 -8.13 5.61
CA GLU A 37 -19.57 -9.47 5.32
C GLU A 37 -18.08 -9.54 4.91
N ASP A 38 -17.37 -8.40 4.99
CA ASP A 38 -15.95 -8.30 4.61
C ASP A 38 -15.65 -8.77 3.16
N THR A 39 -16.62 -8.66 2.23
CA THR A 39 -16.52 -9.17 0.86
C THR A 39 -15.34 -8.58 0.10
N PHE A 40 -15.10 -7.26 0.24
CA PHE A 40 -14.01 -6.51 -0.39
C PHE A 40 -12.98 -5.99 0.63
N THR A 41 -12.88 -6.61 1.78
CA THR A 41 -11.87 -6.25 2.77
C THR A 41 -10.51 -6.77 2.34
N SER A 42 -9.50 -5.91 2.43
CA SER A 42 -8.12 -6.22 2.07
C SER A 42 -7.19 -6.05 3.27
N ILE A 43 -6.15 -6.88 3.33
CA ILE A 43 -5.09 -6.77 4.32
C ILE A 43 -3.89 -6.14 3.64
N HIS A 44 -3.40 -5.03 4.21
CA HIS A 44 -2.23 -4.31 3.74
C HIS A 44 -1.11 -4.45 4.76
N ILE A 45 0.05 -4.92 4.30
CA ILE A 45 1.24 -5.04 5.13
C ILE A 45 2.21 -3.95 4.69
N SER A 46 2.57 -3.08 5.64
CA SER A 46 3.55 -2.01 5.43
C SER A 46 4.83 -2.37 6.17
N GLU A 47 5.96 -2.23 5.48
CA GLU A 47 7.29 -2.42 6.02
C GLU A 47 7.89 -1.05 6.39
N PHE A 48 8.42 -0.95 7.60
CA PHE A 48 9.14 0.22 8.09
C PHE A 48 10.51 -0.22 8.56
N GLU A 49 11.54 0.42 8.01
CA GLU A 49 12.93 0.07 8.24
C GLU A 49 13.66 1.25 8.89
N VAL A 50 14.51 0.94 9.85
CA VAL A 50 15.45 1.88 10.45
C VAL A 50 16.79 1.22 10.67
N GLN A 51 17.85 1.94 10.35
CA GLN A 51 19.23 1.52 10.57
C GLN A 51 19.90 2.44 11.58
N ALA A 52 20.65 1.86 12.50
CA ALA A 52 21.60 2.58 13.33
C ALA A 52 22.98 2.58 12.64
N ARG A 53 23.55 3.75 12.44
CA ARG A 53 24.83 3.95 11.72
C ARG A 53 25.88 4.57 12.61
N ASP A 54 27.14 4.32 12.30
CA ASP A 54 28.24 5.05 12.89
C ASP A 54 28.33 6.44 12.29
N THR A 55 28.20 7.47 13.13
CA THR A 55 28.39 8.86 12.74
C THR A 55 29.74 9.39 13.24
N LYS A 56 30.23 10.50 12.65
CA LYS A 56 31.49 11.14 13.09
C LYS A 56 31.45 11.63 14.55
N LEU A 57 30.28 11.76 15.14
CA LEU A 57 30.04 12.25 16.51
C LEU A 57 29.85 11.11 17.52
N GLY A 58 29.75 9.87 17.04
CA GLY A 58 29.49 8.68 17.80
C GLY A 58 28.48 7.76 17.12
N PRO A 59 28.32 6.51 17.56
CA PRO A 59 27.34 5.58 17.03
C PRO A 59 25.92 6.03 17.37
N GLU A 60 24.99 5.82 16.44
CA GLU A 60 23.56 5.90 16.74
C GLU A 60 23.15 4.67 17.55
N GLU A 61 22.29 4.84 18.52
CA GLU A 61 21.84 3.75 19.39
C GLU A 61 20.33 3.55 19.28
N ILE A 62 19.91 2.27 19.26
CA ILE A 62 18.51 1.89 19.37
C ILE A 62 18.26 1.57 20.84
N THR A 63 17.43 2.42 21.49
CA THR A 63 17.15 2.33 22.92
C THR A 63 15.74 2.79 23.24
N ARG A 64 15.25 2.37 24.40
CA ARG A 64 13.99 2.86 24.97
C ARG A 64 14.14 4.24 25.64
N ASP A 65 15.35 4.63 26.02
CA ASP A 65 15.62 5.90 26.71
C ASP A 65 15.66 7.06 25.71
N ILE A 66 14.47 7.56 25.36
CA ILE A 66 14.28 8.63 24.39
C ILE A 66 14.07 9.94 25.15
N PRO A 67 14.86 11.00 24.89
CA PRO A 67 14.67 12.29 25.54
C PRO A 67 13.30 12.88 25.18
N ASN A 68 12.61 13.46 26.17
CA ASN A 68 11.30 14.11 26.04
C ASN A 68 10.14 13.20 25.59
N ALA A 69 10.28 11.87 25.67
CA ALA A 69 9.17 10.96 25.43
C ALA A 69 8.44 10.65 26.74
N GLY A 70 7.11 10.81 26.75
CA GLY A 70 6.28 10.44 27.89
C GLY A 70 6.12 8.91 28.00
N ASP A 71 5.83 8.42 29.21
CA ASP A 71 5.66 6.98 29.50
C ASP A 71 4.58 6.32 28.62
N GLU A 72 3.56 7.08 28.21
CA GLU A 72 2.50 6.59 27.34
C GLU A 72 3.02 6.24 25.93
N ALA A 73 3.91 7.06 25.39
CA ALA A 73 4.55 6.80 24.09
C ALA A 73 5.52 5.60 24.12
N LEU A 74 6.06 5.29 25.29
CA LEU A 74 7.01 4.18 25.52
C LEU A 74 6.32 2.86 25.92
N LYS A 75 5.01 2.86 26.13
CA LYS A 75 4.25 1.72 26.64
C LYS A 75 4.39 0.45 25.82
N ASN A 76 4.41 0.58 24.51
CA ASN A 76 4.45 -0.53 23.55
C ASN A 76 5.88 -0.95 23.17
N LEU A 77 6.91 -0.24 23.67
CA LEU A 77 8.31 -0.57 23.41
C LEU A 77 8.83 -1.60 24.41
N ASP A 78 9.64 -2.50 23.91
CA ASP A 78 10.42 -3.44 24.73
C ASP A 78 11.65 -2.74 25.37
N HIS A 79 12.39 -3.45 26.20
CA HIS A 79 13.62 -2.93 26.83
C HIS A 79 14.69 -2.53 25.79
N ASP A 80 14.71 -3.17 24.63
CA ASP A 80 15.62 -2.86 23.52
C ASP A 80 15.18 -1.64 22.66
N GLY A 81 14.08 -0.96 23.05
CA GLY A 81 13.57 0.18 22.31
C GLY A 81 12.80 -0.16 21.04
N VAL A 82 12.41 -1.41 20.86
CA VAL A 82 11.66 -1.89 19.69
C VAL A 82 10.23 -2.23 20.08
N ILE A 83 9.27 -1.96 19.19
CA ILE A 83 7.86 -2.21 19.45
C ILE A 83 7.55 -3.72 19.54
N ARG A 84 6.61 -4.08 20.42
CA ARG A 84 6.20 -5.48 20.63
C ARG A 84 5.28 -5.96 19.49
N ILE A 85 5.43 -7.23 19.15
CA ILE A 85 4.52 -7.92 18.22
C ILE A 85 3.12 -7.97 18.84
N GLY A 86 2.08 -7.69 18.03
CA GLY A 86 0.69 -7.60 18.47
C GLY A 86 0.27 -6.25 19.03
N ALA A 87 1.14 -5.26 19.12
CA ALA A 87 0.80 -3.89 19.54
C ALA A 87 -0.05 -3.19 18.46
N GLU A 88 -1.12 -2.55 18.89
CA GLU A 88 -1.90 -1.64 18.04
C GLU A 88 -1.17 -0.30 17.95
N VAL A 89 -1.00 0.20 16.72
CA VAL A 89 -0.26 1.43 16.43
C VAL A 89 -1.13 2.48 15.77
N LYS A 90 -0.86 3.74 16.12
CA LYS A 90 -1.52 4.94 15.61
C LYS A 90 -0.46 5.89 15.03
N PRO A 91 -0.87 6.85 14.15
CA PRO A 91 0.05 7.85 13.64
C PRO A 91 0.76 8.61 14.76
N GLY A 92 2.08 8.70 14.68
CA GLY A 92 2.92 9.36 15.68
C GLY A 92 3.50 8.43 16.77
N ASP A 93 2.99 7.20 16.93
CA ASP A 93 3.55 6.21 17.86
C ASP A 93 4.97 5.84 17.45
N ILE A 94 5.80 5.52 18.43
CA ILE A 94 7.19 5.13 18.21
C ILE A 94 7.25 3.64 17.90
N LEU A 95 7.82 3.29 16.74
CA LEU A 95 8.08 1.90 16.34
C LEU A 95 9.43 1.42 16.84
N VAL A 96 10.44 2.25 16.65
CA VAL A 96 11.82 1.96 17.09
C VAL A 96 12.41 3.22 17.67
N GLY A 97 12.80 3.19 18.93
CA GLY A 97 13.48 4.29 19.59
C GLY A 97 14.92 4.38 19.11
N LYS A 98 15.30 5.49 18.50
CA LYS A 98 16.65 5.77 18.03
C LYS A 98 17.11 7.14 18.51
N ILE A 99 18.32 7.21 18.99
CA ILE A 99 18.98 8.45 19.42
C ILE A 99 20.25 8.66 18.62
N THR A 100 20.50 9.92 18.24
CA THR A 100 21.70 10.34 17.51
C THR A 100 22.46 11.37 18.33
N PRO A 101 23.79 11.27 18.49
CA PRO A 101 24.60 12.28 19.18
C PRO A 101 24.52 13.63 18.47
N LYS A 102 24.39 14.74 19.23
CA LYS A 102 24.40 16.10 18.71
C LYS A 102 25.81 16.69 18.75
N SER A 103 26.17 17.50 17.74
CA SER A 103 27.35 18.38 17.84
C SER A 103 27.02 19.64 18.62
N GLU A 104 28.00 20.21 19.31
CA GLU A 104 27.82 21.50 20.03
C GLU A 104 27.44 22.67 19.13
N THR A 105 27.76 22.59 17.83
CA THR A 105 27.46 23.61 16.82
C THR A 105 26.02 23.55 16.29
N GLU A 106 25.31 22.45 16.50
CA GLU A 106 23.93 22.27 16.02
C GLU A 106 22.85 22.63 17.07
N LEU A 107 23.28 23.12 18.24
CA LEU A 107 22.35 23.56 19.27
C LEU A 107 21.64 24.84 18.82
N ALA A 108 20.30 24.83 18.81
CA ALA A 108 19.52 26.04 18.61
C ALA A 108 19.89 27.11 19.66
N PRO A 109 19.81 28.42 19.32
CA PRO A 109 20.14 29.50 20.27
C PRO A 109 19.40 29.37 21.60
N GLU A 110 18.14 28.90 21.58
CA GLU A 110 17.31 28.67 22.76
C GLU A 110 17.84 27.50 23.63
N GLU A 111 18.26 26.39 23.01
CA GLU A 111 18.85 25.25 23.70
C GLU A 111 20.20 25.62 24.33
N ARG A 112 20.99 26.44 23.64
CA ARG A 112 22.27 26.96 24.15
C ARG A 112 22.07 27.87 25.37
N LEU A 113 21.01 28.69 25.36
CA LEU A 113 20.61 29.53 26.48
C LEU A 113 20.10 28.69 27.66
N LEU A 114 19.28 27.67 27.41
CA LEU A 114 18.80 26.74 28.44
C LEU A 114 19.94 25.96 29.10
N ARG A 115 20.93 25.54 28.30
CA ARG A 115 22.14 24.87 28.81
C ARG A 115 22.99 25.81 29.71
N ALA A 116 23.03 27.10 29.36
CA ALA A 116 23.74 28.11 30.16
C ALA A 116 23.02 28.43 31.50
N ILE A 117 21.68 28.38 31.49
CA ILE A 117 20.84 28.74 32.67
C ILE A 117 20.66 27.54 33.62
N PHE A 118 20.36 26.36 33.07
CA PHE A 118 19.99 25.17 33.86
C PHE A 118 21.08 24.12 34.03
N GLY A 119 22.30 24.39 33.52
CA GLY A 119 23.43 23.45 33.57
C GLY A 119 23.21 22.22 32.67
N GLU A 120 24.03 21.17 32.84
CA GLU A 120 24.24 20.01 31.98
C GLU A 120 23.00 19.15 31.59
N LYS A 121 21.80 19.57 31.87
CA LYS A 121 20.56 18.79 31.58
C LYS A 121 19.98 18.98 30.19
N ALA A 122 20.62 19.71 29.27
CA ALA A 122 20.25 19.68 27.87
C ALA A 122 20.74 18.35 27.27
N ALA A 123 19.82 17.54 26.74
CA ALA A 123 20.14 16.23 26.21
C ALA A 123 21.25 16.30 25.15
N GLU A 124 22.35 15.56 25.36
CA GLU A 124 23.47 15.42 24.43
C GLU A 124 23.07 14.70 23.15
N VAL A 125 21.86 14.13 23.11
CA VAL A 125 21.35 13.30 22.04
C VAL A 125 20.05 13.88 21.46
N LYS A 126 19.85 13.65 20.16
CA LYS A 126 18.64 14.02 19.43
C LYS A 126 17.77 12.78 19.22
N ASP A 127 16.45 12.92 19.44
CA ASP A 127 15.48 11.88 19.07
C ASP A 127 15.37 11.77 17.54
N THR A 128 15.75 10.63 17.00
CA THR A 128 15.64 10.25 15.59
C THR A 128 14.84 8.95 15.44
N SER A 129 13.96 8.67 16.39
CA SER A 129 13.13 7.48 16.43
C SER A 129 12.27 7.33 15.19
N LEU A 130 12.08 6.09 14.76
CA LEU A 130 11.14 5.76 13.71
C LEU A 130 9.71 5.83 14.26
N ARG A 131 8.91 6.71 13.71
CA ARG A 131 7.51 6.89 14.11
C ARG A 131 6.57 6.45 13.00
N VAL A 132 5.37 6.02 13.38
CA VAL A 132 4.31 5.67 12.45
C VAL A 132 3.91 6.92 11.65
N PRO A 133 3.98 6.90 10.31
CA PRO A 133 3.60 8.03 9.47
C PRO A 133 2.09 8.29 9.53
N SER A 134 1.70 9.52 9.19
CA SER A 134 0.29 9.92 9.12
C SER A 134 -0.50 9.04 8.14
N GLY A 135 -1.68 8.56 8.57
CA GLY A 135 -2.57 7.71 7.78
C GLY A 135 -2.27 6.22 7.86
N CYS A 136 -1.26 5.80 8.64
CA CYS A 136 -0.98 4.40 8.90
C CYS A 136 -1.50 4.00 10.29
N THR A 137 -2.41 3.03 10.34
CA THR A 137 -2.91 2.42 11.58
C THR A 137 -2.94 0.92 11.37
N GLY A 138 -2.67 0.14 12.40
CA GLY A 138 -2.69 -1.31 12.26
C GLY A 138 -2.14 -2.02 13.49
N ILE A 139 -1.79 -3.27 13.31
CA ILE A 139 -1.21 -4.15 14.33
C ILE A 139 0.16 -4.59 13.86
N VAL A 140 1.15 -4.54 14.75
CA VAL A 140 2.49 -5.05 14.47
C VAL A 140 2.42 -6.57 14.32
N MET A 141 2.75 -7.05 13.12
CA MET A 141 2.66 -8.47 12.77
C MET A 141 3.99 -9.19 13.03
N ASP A 142 5.09 -8.57 12.65
CA ASP A 142 6.44 -9.14 12.77
C ASP A 142 7.48 -8.04 12.97
N VAL A 143 8.57 -8.39 13.65
CA VAL A 143 9.71 -7.51 13.88
C VAL A 143 10.98 -8.31 13.61
N ARG A 144 11.80 -7.85 12.67
CA ARG A 144 13.08 -8.45 12.34
C ARG A 144 14.20 -7.53 12.74
N ILE A 145 15.12 -8.05 13.53
CA ILE A 145 16.30 -7.33 14.00
C ILE A 145 17.52 -8.03 13.44
N SER A 146 18.25 -7.33 12.58
CA SER A 146 19.56 -7.75 12.06
C SER A 146 20.62 -6.89 12.73
N SER A 147 21.65 -7.50 13.32
CA SER A 147 22.80 -6.79 13.83
C SER A 147 24.04 -7.31 13.14
N THR A 148 24.72 -6.45 12.41
CA THR A 148 26.09 -6.72 11.99
C THR A 148 26.93 -6.71 13.27
N GLY A 149 27.57 -7.83 13.59
CA GLY A 149 28.37 -7.97 14.81
C GLY A 149 29.24 -6.73 15.04
N SER A 150 28.83 -5.95 16.02
CA SER A 150 29.45 -4.66 16.33
C SER A 150 30.90 -4.84 16.59
N GLY A 151 31.68 -4.08 15.87
CA GLY A 151 32.98 -3.63 16.20
C GLY A 151 33.68 -4.26 17.41
N HIS A 152 34.20 -5.44 17.23
CA HIS A 152 35.33 -5.86 17.98
C HIS A 152 36.57 -5.63 17.13
N HIS A 153 37.53 -4.96 17.73
CA HIS A 153 38.83 -4.67 17.18
C HIS A 153 39.37 -5.79 16.27
N ARG A 154 40.13 -5.44 15.27
CA ARG A 154 40.80 -6.24 14.25
C ARG A 154 41.45 -7.59 14.68
N GLY A 155 41.17 -8.07 15.90
CA GLY A 155 41.64 -9.34 16.46
C GLY A 155 40.59 -10.46 16.54
N ASP A 156 39.27 -10.17 16.43
CA ASP A 156 38.20 -11.12 16.77
C ASP A 156 37.53 -11.82 15.58
N LEU A 157 37.99 -11.60 14.35
CA LEU A 157 37.51 -12.29 13.14
C LEU A 157 37.58 -13.83 13.22
N VAL A 158 38.31 -14.38 14.17
CA VAL A 158 38.47 -15.83 14.36
C VAL A 158 37.36 -16.41 15.25
N VAL A 159 36.80 -15.62 16.17
CA VAL A 159 35.79 -16.10 17.13
C VAL A 159 34.41 -16.22 16.45
N ASP A 160 34.07 -15.30 15.57
CA ASP A 160 32.78 -15.29 14.87
C ASP A 160 32.65 -16.49 13.91
N SER A 161 33.73 -16.89 13.23
CA SER A 161 33.75 -18.10 12.39
C SER A 161 33.57 -19.40 13.20
N ALA A 162 34.00 -19.43 14.44
CA ALA A 162 33.88 -20.60 15.30
C ALA A 162 32.45 -20.73 15.90
N GLU A 163 31.80 -19.61 16.20
CA GLU A 163 30.40 -19.62 16.64
C GLU A 163 29.44 -19.93 15.50
N LYS A 164 29.63 -19.34 14.33
CA LYS A 164 28.89 -19.72 13.11
C LYS A 164 29.02 -21.23 12.82
N LYS A 165 30.25 -21.78 12.87
CA LYS A 165 30.46 -23.23 12.71
C LYS A 165 29.77 -24.07 13.80
N LYS A 166 29.70 -23.60 15.06
CA LYS A 166 28.95 -24.28 16.12
C LYS A 166 27.43 -24.26 15.85
N GLN A 167 26.90 -23.16 15.39
CA GLN A 167 25.50 -23.02 15.06
C GLN A 167 25.13 -23.87 13.83
N PHE A 168 25.93 -23.86 12.76
CA PHE A 168 25.80 -24.78 11.61
C PHE A 168 25.79 -26.24 12.05
N LYS A 169 26.72 -26.60 12.92
CA LYS A 169 26.78 -27.96 13.46
C LYS A 169 25.54 -28.31 14.29
N LYS A 170 25.02 -27.36 15.09
CA LYS A 170 23.82 -27.55 15.91
C LYS A 170 22.58 -27.79 15.03
N ILE A 171 22.39 -26.99 13.97
CA ILE A 171 21.29 -27.15 13.02
C ILE A 171 21.37 -28.51 12.32
N ASN A 172 22.55 -28.90 11.86
CA ASN A 172 22.76 -30.19 11.21
C ASN A 172 22.53 -31.37 12.18
N ASP A 173 22.93 -31.25 13.43
CA ASP A 173 22.71 -32.28 14.46
C ASP A 173 21.23 -32.40 14.83
N GLU A 174 20.49 -31.28 14.91
CA GLU A 174 19.05 -31.26 15.14
C GLU A 174 18.28 -31.89 13.96
N HIS A 175 18.64 -31.52 12.73
CA HIS A 175 18.07 -32.10 11.52
C HIS A 175 18.30 -33.62 11.46
N LYS A 176 19.54 -34.05 11.74
CA LYS A 176 19.88 -35.48 11.77
C LYS A 176 19.06 -36.25 12.79
N LYS A 177 18.85 -35.71 13.99
CA LYS A 177 17.99 -36.32 15.01
C LYS A 177 16.54 -36.42 14.57
N LYS A 178 15.98 -35.37 13.97
CA LYS A 178 14.60 -35.38 13.45
C LYS A 178 14.45 -36.39 12.32
N LYS A 179 15.44 -36.45 11.41
CA LYS A 179 15.47 -37.42 10.29
C LYS A 179 15.55 -38.88 10.79
N GLU A 180 16.39 -39.16 11.79
CA GLU A 180 16.46 -40.47 12.46
C GLU A 180 15.12 -40.87 13.09
N GLN A 181 14.42 -39.95 13.76
CA GLN A 181 13.10 -40.17 14.33
C GLN A 181 12.04 -40.52 13.25
N LEU A 182 12.06 -39.85 12.11
CA LEU A 182 11.17 -40.15 10.99
C LEU A 182 11.49 -41.49 10.36
N ILE A 183 12.77 -41.85 10.20
CA ILE A 183 13.20 -43.16 9.73
C ILE A 183 12.74 -44.26 10.68
N ASP A 184 12.80 -44.05 11.99
CA ASP A 184 12.30 -45.01 12.97
C ASP A 184 10.77 -45.17 12.92
N GLN A 185 10.03 -44.08 12.69
CA GLN A 185 8.58 -44.08 12.47
C GLN A 185 8.20 -44.83 11.18
N LEU A 186 8.91 -44.57 10.08
CA LEU A 186 8.74 -45.27 8.80
C LEU A 186 9.03 -46.78 8.97
N THR A 187 10.17 -47.10 9.62
CA THR A 187 10.56 -48.48 9.91
C THR A 187 9.49 -49.20 10.75
N LYS A 188 8.88 -48.52 11.71
CA LYS A 188 7.81 -49.07 12.54
C LYS A 188 6.57 -49.37 11.69
N LYS A 189 6.09 -48.44 10.87
CA LYS A 189 4.96 -48.64 9.99
C LYS A 189 5.18 -49.74 8.96
N LEU A 190 6.38 -49.79 8.36
CA LEU A 190 6.76 -50.89 7.47
C LEU A 190 6.82 -52.24 8.20
N SER A 191 7.26 -52.24 9.46
CA SER A 191 7.32 -53.48 10.28
C SER A 191 5.93 -53.97 10.63
N ASP A 192 4.96 -53.12 10.94
CA ASP A 192 3.59 -53.51 11.28
C ASP A 192 2.88 -54.23 10.13
N ILE A 193 3.30 -53.98 8.88
CA ILE A 193 2.67 -54.58 7.68
C ILE A 193 3.49 -55.72 7.09
N LEU A 194 4.81 -55.66 7.14
CA LEU A 194 5.71 -56.56 6.39
C LEU A 194 6.52 -57.51 7.26
N LEU A 195 6.48 -57.40 8.60
CA LEU A 195 7.34 -58.21 9.45
C LEU A 195 6.95 -59.69 9.35
N GLY A 196 7.91 -60.52 8.92
CA GLY A 196 7.72 -61.96 8.81
C GLY A 196 7.16 -62.47 7.47
N GLU A 197 6.73 -61.55 6.60
CA GLU A 197 6.36 -61.89 5.22
C GLU A 197 7.61 -62.20 4.38
N LYS A 198 7.40 -62.94 3.27
CA LYS A 198 8.46 -63.22 2.28
C LYS A 198 8.11 -62.50 0.98
N ILE A 199 9.02 -61.69 0.50
CA ILE A 199 8.90 -61.06 -0.83
C ILE A 199 9.53 -62.02 -1.85
N PRO A 200 8.81 -62.38 -2.93
CA PRO A 200 9.33 -63.33 -3.93
C PRO A 200 10.43 -62.73 -4.83
N LEU A 201 10.65 -61.44 -4.75
CA LEU A 201 11.54 -60.67 -5.63
C LEU A 201 12.57 -59.89 -4.81
N ASP A 202 13.72 -59.59 -5.43
CA ASP A 202 14.77 -58.78 -4.81
C ASP A 202 14.36 -57.31 -4.75
N VAL A 203 14.68 -56.64 -3.65
CA VAL A 203 14.56 -55.18 -3.51
C VAL A 203 15.96 -54.58 -3.66
N VAL A 204 16.18 -53.81 -4.68
CA VAL A 204 17.49 -53.29 -5.08
C VAL A 204 17.53 -51.76 -4.87
N ASN A 205 18.68 -51.25 -4.50
CA ASN A 205 18.95 -49.82 -4.53
C ASN A 205 19.28 -49.38 -5.98
N GLU A 206 18.49 -48.48 -6.55
CA GLU A 206 18.64 -48.01 -7.92
C GLU A 206 20.02 -47.37 -8.24
N GLN A 207 20.61 -46.69 -7.23
CA GLN A 207 21.90 -46.01 -7.43
C GLN A 207 23.11 -46.89 -7.26
N THR A 208 23.09 -47.83 -6.30
CA THR A 208 24.26 -48.64 -5.96
C THR A 208 24.19 -50.08 -6.50
N GLY A 209 22.99 -50.52 -6.93
CA GLY A 209 22.76 -51.90 -7.37
C GLY A 209 22.84 -52.93 -6.21
N GLU A 210 22.91 -52.46 -4.96
CA GLU A 210 23.00 -53.36 -3.79
C GLU A 210 21.63 -53.94 -3.46
N ILE A 211 21.57 -55.27 -3.26
CA ILE A 211 20.32 -55.98 -2.86
C ILE A 211 20.09 -55.69 -1.38
N ILE A 212 19.02 -54.91 -1.09
CA ILE A 212 18.63 -54.52 0.28
C ILE A 212 17.88 -55.68 0.94
N ILE A 213 16.94 -56.31 0.23
CA ILE A 213 16.17 -57.47 0.69
C ILE A 213 16.25 -58.56 -0.37
N PRO A 214 16.94 -59.68 -0.11
CA PRO A 214 17.00 -60.82 -1.02
C PRO A 214 15.66 -61.54 -1.16
N ALA A 215 15.37 -62.07 -2.35
CA ALA A 215 14.14 -62.85 -2.65
C ALA A 215 13.94 -64.02 -1.70
N ASN A 216 12.69 -64.31 -1.37
CA ASN A 216 12.24 -65.43 -0.54
C ASN A 216 12.81 -65.47 0.89
N ARG A 217 13.48 -64.42 1.35
CA ARG A 217 13.97 -64.31 2.74
C ARG A 217 12.88 -63.67 3.63
N LYS A 218 12.79 -64.14 4.89
CA LYS A 218 11.90 -63.51 5.88
C LYS A 218 12.41 -62.10 6.18
N ILE A 219 11.50 -61.12 6.11
CA ILE A 219 11.77 -59.72 6.39
C ILE A 219 12.02 -59.52 7.87
N THR A 220 13.15 -58.94 8.23
CA THR A 220 13.54 -58.59 9.60
C THR A 220 13.53 -57.08 9.78
N LYS A 221 13.38 -56.62 11.04
CA LYS A 221 13.37 -55.18 11.36
C LYS A 221 14.64 -54.43 10.91
N THR A 222 15.79 -55.12 10.89
CA THR A 222 17.07 -54.58 10.40
C THR A 222 17.08 -54.36 8.89
N LEU A 223 16.43 -55.24 8.11
CA LEU A 223 16.28 -55.05 6.66
C LEU A 223 15.31 -53.91 6.32
N LEU A 224 14.22 -53.78 7.09
CA LEU A 224 13.28 -52.67 6.95
C LEU A 224 13.90 -51.32 7.31
N ARG A 225 14.81 -51.26 8.27
CA ARG A 225 15.57 -50.06 8.59
C ARG A 225 16.53 -49.68 7.47
N LYS A 226 17.19 -50.65 6.84
CA LYS A 226 18.00 -50.41 5.65
C LYS A 226 17.17 -49.89 4.48
N LEU A 227 15.97 -50.42 4.28
CA LEU A 227 15.03 -49.98 3.28
C LEU A 227 14.60 -48.53 3.55
N ALA A 228 14.27 -48.19 4.78
CA ALA A 228 13.87 -46.83 5.20
C ALA A 228 15.00 -45.79 5.06
N LEU A 229 16.25 -46.20 5.14
CA LEU A 229 17.42 -45.33 4.91
C LEU A 229 17.62 -44.95 3.45
N VAL A 230 17.14 -45.80 2.52
CA VAL A 230 17.31 -45.65 1.07
C VAL A 230 15.94 -45.39 0.38
N HIS A 231 15.02 -44.76 1.09
CA HIS A 231 13.63 -44.59 0.67
C HIS A 231 13.46 -43.88 -0.68
N ASP A 232 14.40 -43.00 -1.10
CA ASP A 232 14.31 -42.21 -2.33
C ASP A 232 14.72 -43.01 -3.60
N HIS A 233 15.42 -44.15 -3.46
CA HIS A 233 16.03 -44.85 -4.59
C HIS A 233 15.81 -46.35 -4.49
N ILE A 234 14.53 -46.78 -4.52
CA ILE A 234 14.15 -48.19 -4.36
C ILE A 234 13.52 -48.70 -5.65
N GLU A 235 14.14 -49.69 -6.26
CA GLU A 235 13.55 -50.44 -7.36
C GLU A 235 13.01 -51.78 -6.89
N ILE A 236 11.72 -51.97 -7.12
CA ILE A 236 11.00 -53.24 -6.81
C ILE A 236 10.20 -53.62 -8.05
N GLU A 237 10.33 -54.88 -8.51
CA GLU A 237 9.49 -55.36 -9.61
C GLU A 237 8.00 -55.34 -9.26
N PRO A 238 7.08 -55.26 -10.26
CA PRO A 238 5.65 -55.11 -10.04
C PRO A 238 5.06 -56.27 -9.23
N SER A 239 4.61 -55.99 -8.00
CA SER A 239 3.95 -56.94 -7.11
C SER A 239 2.92 -56.22 -6.23
N PRO A 240 1.89 -56.93 -5.70
CA PRO A 240 0.92 -56.31 -4.78
C PRO A 240 1.57 -55.72 -3.51
N ILE A 241 2.70 -56.27 -3.09
CA ILE A 241 3.47 -55.79 -1.92
C ILE A 241 4.22 -54.51 -2.26
N ARG A 242 4.72 -54.35 -3.50
CA ARG A 242 5.34 -53.13 -4.00
C ARG A 242 4.42 -51.91 -3.80
N ASN A 243 3.16 -52.05 -4.21
CA ASN A 243 2.23 -50.90 -4.13
C ASN A 243 2.01 -50.47 -2.68
N LYS A 244 1.93 -51.41 -1.72
CA LYS A 244 1.83 -51.07 -0.30
C LYS A 244 3.10 -50.43 0.26
N ILE A 245 4.28 -50.86 -0.15
CA ILE A 245 5.56 -50.28 0.26
C ILE A 245 5.68 -48.85 -0.27
N LEU A 246 5.38 -48.66 -1.54
CA LEU A 246 5.45 -47.33 -2.19
C LEU A 246 4.42 -46.38 -1.57
N GLU A 247 3.17 -46.81 -1.33
CA GLU A 247 2.16 -45.97 -0.71
C GLU A 247 2.59 -45.46 0.68
N ILE A 248 3.23 -46.31 1.49
CA ILE A 248 3.76 -45.93 2.80
C ILE A 248 4.93 -44.95 2.63
N ILE A 249 5.86 -45.22 1.72
CA ILE A 249 7.02 -44.34 1.47
C ILE A 249 6.55 -42.96 1.01
N THR A 250 5.68 -42.89 0.00
CA THR A 250 5.11 -41.66 -0.52
C THR A 250 4.38 -40.86 0.57
N SER A 251 3.71 -41.54 1.53
CA SER A 251 3.08 -40.86 2.68
C SER A 251 4.09 -40.15 3.63
N PHE A 252 5.37 -40.53 3.58
CA PHE A 252 6.44 -39.93 4.37
C PHE A 252 7.34 -38.99 3.57
N GLU A 253 7.37 -39.11 2.25
CA GLU A 253 8.19 -38.26 1.36
C GLU A 253 7.98 -36.76 1.61
N GLY A 254 6.71 -36.32 1.69
CA GLY A 254 6.37 -34.93 2.00
C GLY A 254 6.95 -34.43 3.32
N ARG A 255 7.09 -35.31 4.32
CA ARG A 255 7.67 -34.93 5.63
C ARG A 255 9.21 -34.90 5.60
N PHE A 256 9.83 -35.70 4.75
CA PHE A 256 11.28 -35.63 4.54
C PHE A 256 11.65 -34.37 3.77
N THR A 257 10.91 -34.04 2.71
CA THR A 257 11.11 -32.78 1.96
C THR A 257 10.90 -31.55 2.84
N GLU A 258 9.83 -31.50 3.63
CA GLU A 258 9.60 -30.40 4.60
C GLU A 258 10.76 -30.22 5.59
N LEU A 259 11.37 -31.33 6.06
CA LEU A 259 12.51 -31.26 6.97
C LEU A 259 13.81 -30.81 6.29
N ASP A 260 14.04 -31.24 5.06
CA ASP A 260 15.20 -30.84 4.28
C ASP A 260 15.06 -29.37 3.88
N ASP A 261 13.84 -28.90 3.48
CA ASP A 261 13.52 -27.50 3.21
C ASP A 261 13.66 -26.60 4.48
N GLU A 262 13.17 -27.08 5.64
CA GLU A 262 13.36 -26.37 6.93
C GLU A 262 14.84 -26.15 7.26
N ARG A 263 15.66 -27.17 7.00
CA ARG A 263 17.12 -27.06 7.19
C ARG A 263 17.73 -26.05 6.23
N GLU A 264 17.42 -26.15 4.94
CA GLU A 264 17.94 -25.28 3.88
C GLU A 264 17.55 -23.83 4.16
N HIS A 265 16.28 -23.58 4.47
CA HIS A 265 15.80 -22.24 4.84
C HIS A 265 16.51 -21.66 6.08
N ARG A 266 16.81 -22.49 7.10
CA ARG A 266 17.59 -22.02 8.27
C ARG A 266 19.06 -21.75 7.95
N LEU A 267 19.64 -22.50 7.01
CA LEU A 267 21.00 -22.26 6.53
C LEU A 267 21.07 -20.99 5.71
N ASP A 268 20.11 -20.79 4.80
CA ASP A 268 19.99 -19.57 3.99
C ASP A 268 19.75 -18.33 4.86
N GLN A 269 18.94 -18.43 5.91
CA GLN A 269 18.77 -17.34 6.88
C GLN A 269 20.06 -16.96 7.60
N MET A 270 20.96 -17.92 7.84
CA MET A 270 22.25 -17.64 8.44
C MET A 270 23.27 -17.10 7.45
N GLU A 271 23.15 -17.47 6.17
CA GLU A 271 24.00 -16.97 5.09
C GLU A 271 23.54 -15.58 4.61
N SER A 272 22.23 -15.37 4.44
CA SER A 272 21.64 -14.09 4.02
C SER A 272 21.61 -13.03 5.13
N GLY A 273 21.82 -13.38 6.38
CA GLY A 273 21.94 -12.44 7.50
C GLY A 273 23.15 -11.50 7.41
N ASP A 274 23.96 -11.61 6.38
CA ASP A 274 25.20 -10.83 6.18
C ASP A 274 25.08 -9.74 5.10
N GLU A 275 23.89 -9.52 4.52
CA GLU A 275 23.63 -8.45 3.52
C GLU A 275 23.28 -7.08 4.17
N SER A 276 23.82 -6.77 5.36
CA SER A 276 23.73 -5.43 5.90
C SER A 276 24.66 -4.50 5.11
N GLU A 277 24.15 -3.32 4.74
CA GLU A 277 24.96 -2.28 4.11
C GLU A 277 26.24 -2.01 4.94
N PRO A 278 27.40 -1.82 4.30
CA PRO A 278 28.66 -1.57 5.00
C PRO A 278 28.55 -0.29 5.83
N GLY A 279 28.64 -0.42 7.14
CA GLY A 279 28.57 0.68 8.12
C GLY A 279 27.29 0.71 8.99
N GLY A 280 26.34 -0.21 8.80
CA GLY A 280 25.20 -0.36 9.68
C GLY A 280 25.50 -1.24 10.90
N LEU A 281 25.26 -0.74 12.12
CA LEU A 281 25.45 -1.50 13.35
C LEU A 281 24.26 -2.41 13.67
N LYS A 282 23.05 -1.90 13.46
CA LYS A 282 21.80 -2.59 13.76
C LYS A 282 20.71 -2.12 12.80
N GLU A 283 20.03 -3.06 12.19
CA GLU A 283 18.87 -2.80 11.33
C GLU A 283 17.62 -3.40 11.97
N VAL A 284 16.53 -2.65 11.98
CA VAL A 284 15.24 -3.12 12.48
C VAL A 284 14.18 -2.89 11.43
N LYS A 285 13.49 -3.97 11.01
CA LYS A 285 12.34 -3.95 10.11
C LYS A 285 11.09 -4.29 10.89
N VAL A 286 10.10 -3.42 10.82
CA VAL A 286 8.81 -3.59 11.50
C VAL A 286 7.72 -3.74 10.45
N TYR A 287 6.94 -4.81 10.52
CA TYR A 287 5.83 -5.10 9.63
C TYR A 287 4.51 -4.80 10.32
N ILE A 288 3.73 -3.89 9.74
CA ILE A 288 2.42 -3.49 10.28
C ILE A 288 1.34 -3.96 9.33
N ALA A 289 0.40 -4.75 9.85
CA ALA A 289 -0.77 -5.21 9.10
C ALA A 289 -1.97 -4.31 9.41
N ALA A 290 -2.62 -3.83 8.37
CA ALA A 290 -3.86 -3.06 8.45
C ALA A 290 -4.98 -3.77 7.71
N LYS A 291 -6.13 -3.98 8.37
CA LYS A 291 -7.36 -4.46 7.74
C LYS A 291 -8.13 -3.26 7.22
N ARG A 292 -8.29 -3.16 5.90
CA ARG A 292 -8.98 -2.05 5.25
C ARG A 292 -10.28 -2.51 4.64
N LYS A 293 -11.40 -2.07 5.19
CA LYS A 293 -12.72 -2.25 4.62
C LYS A 293 -12.93 -1.35 3.41
N LEU A 294 -13.93 -1.66 2.60
CA LEU A 294 -14.33 -0.82 1.48
C LEU A 294 -14.99 0.46 2.01
N GLY A 295 -14.56 1.61 1.50
CA GLY A 295 -15.05 2.92 1.90
C GLY A 295 -15.54 3.77 0.72
N VAL A 296 -16.27 4.84 1.01
CA VAL A 296 -16.64 5.85 0.02
C VAL A 296 -15.37 6.50 -0.53
N GLY A 297 -15.30 6.64 -1.87
CA GLY A 297 -14.14 7.17 -2.57
C GLY A 297 -13.14 6.12 -3.03
N ASP A 298 -13.25 4.87 -2.56
CA ASP A 298 -12.40 3.78 -3.04
C ASP A 298 -12.76 3.42 -4.48
N LYS A 299 -11.77 2.99 -5.24
CA LYS A 299 -11.94 2.65 -6.65
C LYS A 299 -12.21 1.17 -6.82
N MET A 300 -13.25 0.86 -7.57
CA MET A 300 -13.61 -0.50 -7.98
C MET A 300 -13.65 -0.63 -9.49
N ALA A 301 -13.50 -1.84 -9.98
CA ALA A 301 -13.59 -2.14 -11.40
C ALA A 301 -14.10 -3.56 -11.64
N GLY A 302 -14.73 -3.78 -12.79
CA GLY A 302 -14.91 -5.12 -13.35
C GLY A 302 -13.72 -5.54 -14.21
N ARG A 303 -13.90 -6.57 -15.04
CA ARG A 303 -12.88 -7.09 -15.96
C ARG A 303 -12.92 -6.50 -17.37
N HIS A 304 -13.84 -5.57 -17.64
CA HIS A 304 -14.13 -5.01 -18.98
C HIS A 304 -13.79 -3.52 -19.11
N GLY A 305 -12.86 -3.01 -18.28
CA GLY A 305 -12.51 -1.59 -18.28
C GLY A 305 -13.56 -0.68 -17.63
N ASN A 306 -14.59 -1.24 -17.02
CA ASN A 306 -15.64 -0.56 -16.28
C ASN A 306 -15.14 -0.20 -14.87
N LYS A 307 -14.39 0.89 -14.77
CA LYS A 307 -13.89 1.44 -13.52
C LYS A 307 -14.83 2.49 -12.95
N GLY A 308 -14.94 2.53 -11.65
CA GLY A 308 -15.75 3.54 -10.97
C GLY A 308 -15.28 3.79 -9.55
N VAL A 309 -15.86 4.78 -8.90
CA VAL A 309 -15.58 5.19 -7.54
C VAL A 309 -16.82 5.00 -6.69
N VAL A 310 -16.66 4.44 -5.49
CA VAL A 310 -17.76 4.27 -4.54
C VAL A 310 -18.25 5.65 -4.09
N ALA A 311 -19.49 6.00 -4.46
CA ALA A 311 -20.10 7.27 -4.09
C ALA A 311 -20.91 7.17 -2.80
N LYS A 312 -21.60 6.05 -2.61
CA LYS A 312 -22.49 5.85 -1.45
C LYS A 312 -22.54 4.39 -1.04
N ILE A 313 -22.53 4.17 0.27
CA ILE A 313 -22.84 2.88 0.89
C ILE A 313 -24.24 3.01 1.47
N VAL A 314 -25.16 2.15 1.03
CA VAL A 314 -26.58 2.20 1.36
C VAL A 314 -26.92 1.02 2.26
N PRO A 315 -27.75 1.22 3.30
CA PRO A 315 -28.25 0.12 4.11
C PRO A 315 -28.91 -0.96 3.25
N GLU A 316 -28.82 -2.23 3.65
CA GLU A 316 -29.32 -3.36 2.88
C GLU A 316 -30.83 -3.24 2.58
N GLN A 317 -31.62 -2.75 3.55
CA GLN A 317 -33.05 -2.57 3.41
C GLN A 317 -33.47 -1.49 2.40
N ASP A 318 -32.60 -0.51 2.14
CA ASP A 318 -32.89 0.60 1.22
C ASP A 318 -32.43 0.31 -0.22
N MET A 319 -31.72 -0.82 -0.40
CA MET A 319 -31.26 -1.25 -1.72
C MET A 319 -32.43 -1.79 -2.58
N PRO A 320 -32.39 -1.61 -3.92
CA PRO A 320 -33.30 -2.29 -4.81
C PRO A 320 -33.24 -3.81 -4.59
N PHE A 321 -34.38 -4.48 -4.64
CA PHE A 321 -34.48 -5.92 -4.40
C PHE A 321 -35.29 -6.64 -5.48
N LEU A 322 -35.03 -7.92 -5.64
CA LEU A 322 -35.71 -8.81 -6.57
C LEU A 322 -37.05 -9.30 -6.00
N ALA A 323 -37.87 -9.93 -6.84
CA ALA A 323 -39.16 -10.47 -6.45
C ALA A 323 -39.09 -11.56 -5.34
N ASP A 324 -37.95 -12.19 -5.20
CA ASP A 324 -37.64 -13.15 -4.13
C ASP A 324 -37.20 -12.51 -2.81
N GLY A 325 -37.11 -11.16 -2.76
CA GLY A 325 -36.65 -10.40 -1.62
C GLY A 325 -35.13 -10.24 -1.52
N THR A 326 -34.34 -10.78 -2.47
CA THR A 326 -32.88 -10.65 -2.48
C THR A 326 -32.47 -9.23 -2.87
N PRO A 327 -31.77 -8.46 -2.02
CA PRO A 327 -31.29 -7.13 -2.38
C PRO A 327 -30.10 -7.23 -3.34
N VAL A 328 -29.95 -6.24 -4.24
CA VAL A 328 -28.76 -6.13 -5.08
C VAL A 328 -27.56 -5.62 -4.27
N ASP A 329 -26.37 -6.13 -4.58
CA ASP A 329 -25.15 -5.76 -3.89
C ASP A 329 -24.58 -4.43 -4.41
N ILE A 330 -24.67 -4.19 -5.72
CA ILE A 330 -24.09 -3.03 -6.40
C ILE A 330 -25.06 -2.50 -7.44
N VAL A 331 -25.15 -1.17 -7.55
CA VAL A 331 -25.90 -0.48 -8.63
C VAL A 331 -24.93 0.31 -9.49
N LEU A 332 -24.91 -0.01 -10.80
CA LEU A 332 -24.06 0.63 -11.79
C LEU A 332 -24.90 1.47 -12.76
N ASN A 333 -24.30 2.54 -13.29
CA ASN A 333 -24.95 3.38 -14.29
C ASN A 333 -24.90 2.73 -15.68
N PRO A 334 -26.03 2.47 -16.33
CA PRO A 334 -26.07 1.89 -17.67
C PRO A 334 -25.50 2.81 -18.75
N LEU A 335 -25.48 4.13 -18.54
CA LEU A 335 -24.97 5.11 -19.52
C LEU A 335 -23.46 4.95 -19.78
N GLY A 336 -22.72 4.35 -18.86
CA GLY A 336 -21.31 4.04 -19.05
C GLY A 336 -21.01 2.93 -20.06
N VAL A 337 -22.03 2.13 -20.46
CA VAL A 337 -21.85 0.99 -21.38
C VAL A 337 -21.82 1.42 -22.85
N PRO A 338 -22.82 2.18 -23.38
CA PRO A 338 -22.86 2.50 -24.80
C PRO A 338 -21.69 3.34 -25.28
N SER A 339 -21.30 4.35 -24.48
CA SER A 339 -20.21 5.27 -24.84
C SER A 339 -18.83 4.59 -24.89
N ARG A 340 -18.64 3.50 -24.15
CA ARG A 340 -17.37 2.77 -24.06
C ARG A 340 -17.35 1.45 -24.81
N MET A 341 -18.48 1.05 -25.39
CA MET A 341 -18.61 -0.15 -26.23
C MET A 341 -18.13 -1.45 -25.55
N ASN A 342 -18.13 -1.51 -24.22
CA ASN A 342 -17.72 -2.68 -23.43
C ASN A 342 -18.91 -3.59 -23.08
N VAL A 343 -19.60 -4.07 -24.11
CA VAL A 343 -20.81 -4.91 -23.98
C VAL A 343 -20.53 -6.23 -23.23
N GLY A 344 -19.28 -6.69 -23.23
CA GLY A 344 -18.86 -7.90 -22.52
C GLY A 344 -19.25 -7.92 -21.05
N GLN A 345 -19.34 -6.78 -20.37
CA GLN A 345 -19.79 -6.71 -18.98
C GLN A 345 -21.26 -7.11 -18.80
N VAL A 346 -22.11 -6.82 -19.77
CA VAL A 346 -23.53 -7.19 -19.74
C VAL A 346 -23.68 -8.70 -20.03
N LEU A 347 -22.93 -9.22 -21.00
CA LEU A 347 -22.88 -10.66 -21.29
C LEU A 347 -22.33 -11.45 -20.10
N GLU A 348 -21.30 -10.92 -19.40
CA GLU A 348 -20.80 -11.50 -18.16
C GLU A 348 -21.90 -11.56 -17.08
N ALA A 349 -22.65 -10.48 -16.90
CA ALA A 349 -23.74 -10.43 -15.91
C ALA A 349 -24.82 -11.51 -16.19
N HIS A 350 -25.21 -11.67 -17.44
CA HIS A 350 -26.19 -12.68 -17.85
C HIS A 350 -25.67 -14.12 -17.67
N LEU A 351 -24.44 -14.38 -18.13
CA LEU A 351 -23.82 -15.69 -17.96
C LEU A 351 -23.56 -16.02 -16.49
N GLY A 352 -23.15 -15.02 -15.72
CA GLY A 352 -22.87 -15.18 -14.30
C GLY A 352 -24.09 -15.55 -13.47
N ILE A 353 -25.26 -14.96 -13.75
CA ILE A 353 -26.48 -15.33 -13.04
C ILE A 353 -26.97 -16.72 -13.45
N ALA A 354 -26.83 -17.09 -14.73
CA ALA A 354 -27.15 -18.44 -15.19
C ALA A 354 -26.23 -19.49 -14.55
N ALA A 355 -24.93 -19.22 -14.47
CA ALA A 355 -23.96 -20.08 -13.83
C ALA A 355 -24.23 -20.25 -12.33
N ARG A 356 -24.65 -19.20 -11.63
CA ARG A 356 -25.05 -19.26 -10.23
C ARG A 356 -26.29 -20.12 -10.02
N ALA A 357 -27.30 -19.98 -10.87
CA ALA A 357 -28.53 -20.76 -10.79
C ALA A 357 -28.30 -22.25 -11.05
N LEU A 358 -27.46 -22.57 -12.03
CA LEU A 358 -27.15 -23.95 -12.43
C LEU A 358 -25.99 -24.60 -11.64
N GLY A 359 -25.28 -23.82 -10.81
CA GLY A 359 -24.25 -24.32 -9.89
C GLY A 359 -22.90 -24.69 -10.53
N PHE A 360 -22.54 -24.08 -11.66
CA PHE A 360 -21.25 -24.30 -12.32
C PHE A 360 -20.39 -23.03 -12.41
N LYS A 361 -19.08 -23.19 -12.62
CA LYS A 361 -18.13 -22.09 -12.90
C LYS A 361 -17.84 -22.06 -14.38
N VAL A 362 -17.67 -20.85 -14.93
CA VAL A 362 -17.40 -20.61 -16.35
C VAL A 362 -16.00 -20.02 -16.51
N ALA A 363 -15.21 -20.60 -17.40
CA ALA A 363 -13.95 -20.06 -17.88
C ALA A 363 -14.10 -19.71 -19.38
N THR A 364 -13.93 -18.45 -19.73
CA THR A 364 -14.00 -17.95 -21.11
C THR A 364 -12.66 -17.29 -21.48
N PRO A 365 -11.69 -18.04 -22.02
CA PRO A 365 -10.44 -17.48 -22.55
C PRO A 365 -10.71 -16.45 -23.64
N VAL A 366 -9.78 -15.52 -23.86
CA VAL A 366 -9.96 -14.37 -24.77
C VAL A 366 -10.32 -14.78 -26.20
N PHE A 367 -9.73 -15.88 -26.70
CA PHE A 367 -9.96 -16.35 -28.07
C PHE A 367 -10.85 -17.59 -28.17
N ASP A 368 -11.35 -18.09 -27.05
CA ASP A 368 -12.28 -19.21 -26.98
C ASP A 368 -13.46 -18.84 -26.07
N GLY A 369 -14.20 -17.84 -26.52
CA GLY A 369 -15.37 -17.28 -25.83
C GLY A 369 -16.63 -18.13 -26.03
N ILE A 370 -17.67 -17.77 -25.29
CA ILE A 370 -18.99 -18.38 -25.41
C ILE A 370 -19.84 -17.62 -26.45
N SER A 371 -20.68 -18.34 -27.19
CA SER A 371 -21.63 -17.72 -28.13
C SER A 371 -22.84 -17.13 -27.39
N GLU A 372 -23.46 -16.11 -27.96
CA GLU A 372 -24.67 -15.47 -27.42
C GLU A 372 -25.83 -16.47 -27.29
N GLU A 373 -26.02 -17.34 -28.28
CA GLU A 373 -27.06 -18.37 -28.27
C GLU A 373 -26.91 -19.33 -27.08
N THR A 374 -25.67 -19.69 -26.74
CA THR A 374 -25.40 -20.56 -25.59
C THR A 374 -25.75 -19.86 -24.28
N ILE A 375 -25.46 -18.55 -24.15
CA ILE A 375 -25.82 -17.78 -22.96
C ILE A 375 -27.33 -17.77 -22.77
N TRP A 376 -28.10 -17.52 -23.84
CA TRP A 376 -29.55 -17.52 -23.78
C TRP A 376 -30.13 -18.89 -23.44
N ASN A 377 -29.53 -19.98 -23.92
CA ASN A 377 -29.93 -21.33 -23.56
C ASN A 377 -29.74 -21.57 -22.06
N TYR A 378 -28.58 -21.22 -21.51
CA TYR A 378 -28.33 -21.34 -20.07
C TYR A 378 -29.27 -20.46 -19.23
N MET A 379 -29.62 -19.25 -19.69
CA MET A 379 -30.60 -18.40 -19.00
C MET A 379 -31.99 -19.02 -19.00
N SER A 380 -32.41 -19.65 -20.12
CA SER A 380 -33.67 -20.36 -20.20
C SER A 380 -33.74 -21.61 -19.32
N GLU A 381 -32.61 -22.26 -19.11
CA GLU A 381 -32.47 -23.37 -18.15
C GLU A 381 -32.48 -22.86 -16.70
N ALA A 382 -31.75 -21.79 -16.42
CA ALA A 382 -31.68 -21.16 -15.11
C ALA A 382 -33.04 -20.70 -14.58
N LYS A 383 -33.91 -20.16 -15.47
CA LYS A 383 -35.27 -19.76 -15.12
C LYS A 383 -36.14 -20.90 -14.58
N LYS A 384 -35.83 -22.15 -14.92
CA LYS A 384 -36.57 -23.33 -14.44
C LYS A 384 -36.16 -23.77 -13.03
N VAL A 385 -35.09 -23.21 -12.51
CA VAL A 385 -34.60 -23.52 -11.17
C VAL A 385 -35.40 -22.73 -10.13
N ASP A 386 -35.79 -23.38 -9.05
CA ASP A 386 -36.49 -22.75 -7.95
C ASP A 386 -35.65 -21.62 -7.33
N GLY A 387 -36.28 -20.45 -7.14
CA GLY A 387 -35.60 -19.23 -6.66
C GLY A 387 -35.03 -18.35 -7.77
N PHE A 388 -34.99 -18.79 -9.04
CA PHE A 388 -34.48 -18.01 -10.18
C PHE A 388 -35.52 -17.73 -11.26
N THR A 389 -36.82 -17.92 -10.97
CA THR A 389 -37.95 -17.72 -11.89
C THR A 389 -38.09 -16.27 -12.36
N TRP A 390 -37.47 -15.33 -11.68
CA TRP A 390 -37.46 -13.89 -11.99
C TRP A 390 -36.57 -13.51 -13.19
N ILE A 391 -35.71 -14.46 -13.67
CA ILE A 391 -34.81 -14.22 -14.80
C ILE A 391 -35.64 -14.06 -16.10
N GLY A 392 -35.47 -12.93 -16.79
CA GLY A 392 -36.07 -12.71 -18.12
C GLY A 392 -35.31 -13.50 -19.19
N ASP A 393 -35.96 -14.43 -19.87
CA ASP A 393 -35.38 -15.27 -20.93
C ASP A 393 -35.70 -14.79 -22.35
N GLY A 394 -36.50 -13.73 -22.49
CA GLY A 394 -36.91 -13.16 -23.79
C GLY A 394 -37.97 -13.94 -24.54
N LYS A 395 -38.46 -15.09 -24.02
CA LYS A 395 -39.42 -15.97 -24.71
C LYS A 395 -40.87 -15.65 -24.35
N ASP A 396 -41.14 -15.19 -23.15
CA ASP A 396 -42.48 -14.93 -22.62
C ASP A 396 -42.91 -13.46 -22.78
N GLY A 397 -42.41 -12.75 -23.80
CA GLY A 397 -42.65 -11.31 -23.97
C GLY A 397 -41.88 -10.43 -22.98
N THR A 398 -41.06 -11.04 -22.11
CA THR A 398 -40.09 -10.33 -21.26
C THR A 398 -38.86 -9.98 -22.08
N VAL A 399 -38.29 -8.79 -21.84
CA VAL A 399 -37.03 -8.43 -22.50
C VAL A 399 -35.92 -9.30 -21.89
N GLY A 400 -35.23 -10.09 -22.72
CA GLY A 400 -34.22 -11.02 -22.26
C GLY A 400 -33.14 -10.39 -21.36
N GLY A 401 -32.82 -11.07 -20.28
CA GLY A 401 -31.84 -10.63 -19.31
C GLY A 401 -32.24 -9.51 -18.36
N LYS A 402 -33.50 -9.04 -18.45
CA LYS A 402 -34.03 -8.00 -17.56
C LYS A 402 -35.01 -8.58 -16.56
N SER A 403 -34.99 -8.03 -15.35
CA SER A 403 -35.83 -8.44 -14.23
C SER A 403 -36.52 -7.24 -13.61
N ILE A 404 -37.68 -7.47 -13.00
CA ILE A 404 -38.40 -6.43 -12.28
C ILE A 404 -37.74 -6.29 -10.91
N LEU A 405 -37.29 -5.08 -10.61
CA LEU A 405 -36.75 -4.71 -9.28
C LEU A 405 -37.80 -3.88 -8.54
N TYR A 406 -37.74 -3.95 -7.23
CA TYR A 406 -38.54 -3.17 -6.29
C TYR A 406 -37.66 -2.18 -5.56
N ASP A 407 -38.19 -0.99 -5.28
CA ASP A 407 -37.48 0.02 -4.51
C ASP A 407 -37.48 -0.33 -3.02
N GLY A 408 -36.30 -0.35 -2.39
CA GLY A 408 -36.15 -0.67 -0.98
C GLY A 408 -36.85 0.32 -0.03
N LEU A 409 -37.02 1.57 -0.45
CA LEU A 409 -37.67 2.60 0.38
C LEU A 409 -39.20 2.58 0.30
N THR A 410 -39.76 2.41 -0.91
CA THR A 410 -41.20 2.47 -1.16
C THR A 410 -41.85 1.10 -1.24
N GLY A 411 -41.09 0.07 -1.60
CA GLY A 411 -41.60 -1.27 -1.90
C GLY A 411 -42.32 -1.38 -3.24
N GLU A 412 -42.35 -0.32 -4.04
CA GLU A 412 -43.00 -0.31 -5.35
C GLU A 412 -42.06 -0.83 -6.45
N PRO A 413 -42.59 -1.50 -7.50
CA PRO A 413 -41.77 -1.92 -8.62
C PRO A 413 -41.30 -0.72 -9.46
N PHE A 414 -40.07 -0.78 -9.95
CA PHE A 414 -39.58 0.22 -10.92
C PHE A 414 -40.34 0.13 -12.25
N HIS A 415 -40.53 1.25 -12.90
CA HIS A 415 -41.34 1.35 -14.15
C HIS A 415 -40.79 0.46 -15.27
N ASN A 416 -39.47 0.32 -15.39
CA ASN A 416 -38.85 -0.46 -16.45
C ASN A 416 -38.09 -1.64 -15.87
N PRO A 417 -38.08 -2.81 -16.53
CA PRO A 417 -37.28 -3.94 -16.16
C PRO A 417 -35.78 -3.61 -16.31
N VAL A 418 -34.96 -4.07 -15.35
CA VAL A 418 -33.55 -3.75 -15.19
C VAL A 418 -32.70 -4.97 -15.50
N VAL A 419 -31.55 -4.77 -16.11
CA VAL A 419 -30.52 -5.84 -16.25
C VAL A 419 -29.93 -6.13 -14.88
N VAL A 420 -30.13 -7.35 -14.40
CA VAL A 420 -29.57 -7.85 -13.13
C VAL A 420 -28.78 -9.11 -13.40
N GLY A 421 -27.60 -9.19 -12.86
CA GLY A 421 -26.77 -10.37 -13.03
C GLY A 421 -25.59 -10.44 -12.07
N GLN A 422 -24.87 -11.54 -12.15
CA GLN A 422 -23.68 -11.76 -11.35
C GLN A 422 -22.44 -11.27 -12.10
N THR A 423 -21.70 -10.36 -11.52
CA THR A 423 -20.48 -9.80 -12.13
C THR A 423 -19.31 -9.92 -11.16
N TYR A 424 -18.13 -10.20 -11.69
CA TYR A 424 -16.88 -10.25 -10.91
C TYR A 424 -16.32 -8.85 -10.73
N MET A 425 -16.39 -8.34 -9.51
CA MET A 425 -15.92 -7.00 -9.17
C MET A 425 -14.63 -7.07 -8.35
N LEU A 426 -13.71 -6.14 -8.65
CA LEU A 426 -12.42 -6.01 -7.99
C LEU A 426 -12.34 -4.69 -7.24
N LYS A 427 -11.79 -4.73 -6.02
CA LYS A 427 -11.32 -3.53 -5.32
C LYS A 427 -9.93 -3.19 -5.81
N LEU A 428 -9.74 -1.99 -6.35
CA LEU A 428 -8.42 -1.55 -6.83
C LEU A 428 -7.61 -0.95 -5.68
N ASN A 429 -6.27 -1.02 -5.80
CA ASN A 429 -5.35 -0.49 -4.78
C ASN A 429 -5.22 1.04 -4.81
N HIS A 430 -6.25 1.74 -5.31
CA HIS A 430 -6.41 3.19 -5.28
C HIS A 430 -7.40 3.57 -4.18
N LEU A 431 -6.98 3.44 -2.94
CA LEU A 431 -7.79 3.72 -1.77
C LEU A 431 -7.69 5.19 -1.38
N VAL A 432 -8.81 5.79 -0.94
CA VAL A 432 -8.85 7.19 -0.46
C VAL A 432 -7.90 7.41 0.71
N ALA A 433 -7.82 6.45 1.63
CA ALA A 433 -6.94 6.53 2.79
C ALA A 433 -5.47 6.78 2.43
N ASP A 434 -5.01 6.24 1.30
CA ASP A 434 -3.64 6.43 0.83
C ASP A 434 -3.42 7.77 0.11
N LYS A 435 -4.49 8.42 -0.36
CA LYS A 435 -4.44 9.65 -1.16
C LYS A 435 -4.83 10.90 -0.39
N ILE A 436 -5.62 10.77 0.67
CA ILE A 436 -6.01 11.90 1.50
C ILE A 436 -4.79 12.52 2.16
N HIS A 437 -4.64 13.83 2.00
CA HIS A 437 -3.51 14.56 2.53
C HIS A 437 -3.91 15.99 2.87
N ALA A 438 -3.43 16.48 4.00
CA ALA A 438 -3.59 17.86 4.44
C ALA A 438 -2.28 18.36 5.05
N ARG A 439 -2.06 19.68 4.95
CA ARG A 439 -0.89 20.35 5.51
C ARG A 439 -1.29 21.68 6.10
N ALA A 440 -0.82 21.96 7.30
CA ALA A 440 -0.84 23.31 7.86
C ALA A 440 0.56 23.94 7.77
N VAL A 441 1.54 23.33 8.44
CA VAL A 441 2.96 23.70 8.39
C VAL A 441 3.76 22.44 8.13
N GLY A 442 4.86 22.53 7.39
CA GLY A 442 5.71 21.39 7.08
C GLY A 442 7.07 21.82 6.54
N PRO A 443 7.86 20.90 5.97
CA PRO A 443 9.19 21.18 5.48
C PRO A 443 9.16 22.05 4.21
N TYR A 444 10.22 22.83 4.04
CA TYR A 444 10.41 23.74 2.92
C TYR A 444 11.72 23.42 2.18
N SER A 445 11.79 23.77 0.89
CA SER A 445 13.02 23.67 0.10
C SER A 445 14.10 24.60 0.67
N LEU A 446 15.36 24.18 0.64
CA LEU A 446 16.47 24.99 1.15
C LEU A 446 16.73 26.23 0.30
N VAL A 447 16.64 26.14 -1.03
CA VAL A 447 16.97 27.22 -1.97
C VAL A 447 15.80 28.18 -2.15
N THR A 448 14.66 27.65 -2.58
CA THR A 448 13.49 28.49 -2.95
C THR A 448 12.59 28.80 -1.76
N GLN A 449 12.79 28.19 -0.60
CA GLN A 449 11.93 28.31 0.58
C GLN A 449 10.45 27.99 0.33
N GLN A 450 10.15 27.34 -0.77
CA GLN A 450 8.80 26.89 -1.10
C GLN A 450 8.46 25.59 -0.36
N PRO A 451 7.17 25.33 -0.05
CA PRO A 451 6.75 24.04 0.49
C PRO A 451 7.15 22.88 -0.42
N LEU A 452 7.65 21.78 0.15
CA LEU A 452 7.91 20.57 -0.60
C LEU A 452 6.62 19.99 -1.19
N GLY A 453 6.71 19.20 -2.25
CA GLY A 453 5.58 18.51 -2.86
C GLY A 453 5.46 17.05 -2.39
N GLY A 454 4.26 16.48 -2.50
CA GLY A 454 4.01 15.07 -2.24
C GLY A 454 3.61 14.71 -0.80
N LYS A 455 2.74 13.72 -0.64
CA LYS A 455 2.22 13.26 0.65
C LYS A 455 3.33 12.70 1.55
N ALA A 456 4.28 11.95 0.99
CA ALA A 456 5.37 11.32 1.74
C ALA A 456 6.29 12.33 2.43
N GLN A 457 6.43 13.53 1.87
CA GLN A 457 7.25 14.62 2.40
C GLN A 457 6.43 15.64 3.22
N TYR A 458 5.18 15.32 3.55
CA TYR A 458 4.26 16.26 4.18
C TYR A 458 4.17 17.57 3.41
N GLY A 459 4.09 17.46 2.07
CA GLY A 459 4.16 18.57 1.14
C GLY A 459 2.84 19.29 0.96
N GLY A 460 2.90 20.46 0.31
CA GLY A 460 1.73 21.25 -0.07
C GLY A 460 1.22 20.93 -1.47
N GLN A 461 0.03 21.45 -1.80
CA GLN A 461 -0.54 21.35 -3.15
C GLN A 461 0.15 22.39 -4.06
N ARG A 462 0.35 22.00 -5.31
CA ARG A 462 0.88 22.92 -6.32
C ARG A 462 -0.23 23.80 -6.86
N PHE A 463 -0.09 25.10 -6.70
CA PHE A 463 -0.91 26.11 -7.37
C PHE A 463 -0.20 26.52 -8.66
N GLY A 464 -0.63 25.96 -9.79
CA GLY A 464 0.04 26.13 -11.07
C GLY A 464 -0.27 27.47 -11.75
N GLU A 465 0.33 27.69 -12.91
CA GLU A 465 0.16 28.93 -13.69
C GLU A 465 -1.31 29.14 -14.13
N MET A 466 -1.99 28.05 -14.55
CA MET A 466 -3.40 28.13 -14.97
C MET A 466 -4.33 28.49 -13.80
N GLU A 467 -4.06 28.00 -12.59
CA GLU A 467 -4.81 28.34 -11.38
C GLU A 467 -4.62 29.81 -11.00
N VAL A 468 -3.42 30.37 -11.23
CA VAL A 468 -3.15 31.81 -11.07
C VAL A 468 -4.01 32.60 -12.04
N TRP A 469 -4.08 32.23 -13.33
CA TRP A 469 -4.93 32.92 -14.32
C TRP A 469 -6.41 32.88 -13.91
N ALA A 470 -6.87 31.80 -13.31
CA ALA A 470 -8.24 31.73 -12.82
C ALA A 470 -8.51 32.77 -11.71
N LEU A 471 -7.59 32.94 -10.76
CA LEU A 471 -7.72 33.99 -9.73
C LEU A 471 -7.63 35.39 -10.28
N GLU A 472 -6.80 35.62 -11.28
CA GLU A 472 -6.71 36.90 -12.00
C GLU A 472 -8.04 37.22 -12.69
N ALA A 473 -8.65 36.24 -13.35
CA ALA A 473 -9.96 36.38 -14.00
C ALA A 473 -11.08 36.73 -13.01
N TYR A 474 -11.03 36.20 -11.79
CA TYR A 474 -11.96 36.57 -10.72
C TYR A 474 -11.63 37.92 -10.05
N GLY A 475 -10.50 38.54 -10.34
CA GLY A 475 -10.04 39.75 -9.66
C GLY A 475 -9.71 39.58 -8.18
N ALA A 476 -9.41 38.35 -7.75
CA ALA A 476 -9.13 37.99 -6.34
C ALA A 476 -7.66 38.31 -5.98
N ALA A 477 -7.26 39.58 -5.99
CA ALA A 477 -5.87 40.03 -5.81
C ALA A 477 -5.30 39.67 -4.43
N TYR A 478 -6.05 39.89 -3.36
CA TYR A 478 -5.61 39.57 -1.99
C TYR A 478 -5.39 38.06 -1.77
N THR A 479 -6.29 37.23 -2.29
CA THR A 479 -6.14 35.78 -2.24
C THR A 479 -4.90 35.31 -2.99
N LEU A 480 -4.65 35.88 -4.18
CA LEU A 480 -3.46 35.58 -4.97
C LEU A 480 -2.18 36.02 -4.25
N GLN A 481 -2.16 37.22 -3.68
CA GLN A 481 -1.03 37.69 -2.89
C GLN A 481 -0.73 36.81 -1.69
N GLU A 482 -1.74 36.39 -0.96
CA GLU A 482 -1.59 35.47 0.18
C GLU A 482 -1.01 34.11 -0.24
N LEU A 483 -1.49 33.53 -1.34
CA LEU A 483 -1.02 32.26 -1.87
C LEU A 483 0.44 32.33 -2.35
N LEU A 484 0.85 33.43 -2.94
CA LEU A 484 2.21 33.63 -3.47
C LEU A 484 3.24 33.99 -2.39
N THR A 485 2.84 34.59 -1.28
CA THR A 485 3.76 35.11 -0.26
C THR A 485 3.72 34.34 1.04
N VAL A 486 2.78 34.64 1.93
CA VAL A 486 2.74 34.14 3.30
C VAL A 486 2.39 32.64 3.43
N LYS A 487 1.76 32.08 2.44
CA LYS A 487 1.49 30.62 2.35
C LYS A 487 2.60 29.85 1.63
N SER A 488 3.54 30.51 0.98
CA SER A 488 4.57 29.88 0.16
C SER A 488 5.98 30.21 0.66
N ASP A 489 6.64 31.21 0.09
CA ASP A 489 8.08 31.41 0.20
C ASP A 489 8.51 32.69 0.96
N ASP A 490 7.60 33.48 1.48
CA ASP A 490 7.93 34.61 2.37
C ASP A 490 8.24 34.07 3.79
N VAL A 491 9.53 33.92 4.11
CA VAL A 491 10.00 33.32 5.38
C VAL A 491 9.51 34.10 6.61
N GLN A 492 9.57 35.45 6.55
CA GLN A 492 9.12 36.31 7.66
C GLN A 492 7.60 36.39 7.71
N GLY A 493 6.96 36.50 6.56
CA GLY A 493 5.50 36.58 6.45
C GLY A 493 4.81 35.34 7.00
N ARG A 494 5.37 34.13 6.80
CA ARG A 494 4.84 32.90 7.37
C ARG A 494 4.74 32.93 8.90
N THR A 495 5.76 33.42 9.56
CA THR A 495 5.79 33.53 11.02
C THR A 495 4.78 34.56 11.51
N ARG A 496 4.76 35.75 10.86
CA ARG A 496 3.83 36.82 11.21
C ARG A 496 2.37 36.42 11.06
N ILE A 497 2.02 35.80 9.94
CA ILE A 497 0.62 35.35 9.71
C ILE A 497 0.19 34.31 10.74
N TYR A 498 1.07 33.39 11.13
CA TYR A 498 0.78 32.42 12.17
C TYR A 498 0.55 33.08 13.53
N GLU A 499 1.38 34.06 13.90
CA GLU A 499 1.20 34.85 15.12
C GLU A 499 -0.12 35.64 15.10
N SER A 500 -0.45 36.26 13.97
CA SER A 500 -1.68 37.05 13.81
C SER A 500 -2.93 36.18 13.94
N ILE A 501 -2.93 34.98 13.34
CA ILE A 501 -4.03 34.00 13.50
C ILE A 501 -4.20 33.58 14.95
N VAL A 502 -3.09 33.30 15.66
CA VAL A 502 -3.14 32.92 17.08
C VAL A 502 -3.65 34.07 17.95
N LYS A 503 -3.29 35.32 17.64
CA LYS A 503 -3.77 36.53 18.34
C LYS A 503 -5.20 36.92 17.97
N GLY A 504 -5.73 36.41 16.86
CA GLY A 504 -7.06 36.77 16.34
C GLY A 504 -7.06 38.03 15.46
N ASP A 505 -5.89 38.55 15.08
CA ASP A 505 -5.74 39.65 14.17
C ASP A 505 -5.71 39.13 12.73
N ASN A 506 -6.47 39.74 11.83
CA ASN A 506 -6.53 39.31 10.42
C ASN A 506 -5.76 40.26 9.47
N THR A 507 -4.70 40.85 9.95
CA THR A 507 -3.88 41.74 9.13
C THR A 507 -2.86 40.93 8.33
N LEU A 508 -2.85 41.16 7.00
CA LEU A 508 -1.90 40.55 6.09
C LEU A 508 -0.80 41.56 5.77
N GLU A 509 0.40 41.33 6.27
CA GLU A 509 1.61 42.04 5.86
C GLU A 509 2.48 41.11 5.02
N ALA A 510 2.38 41.23 3.71
CA ALA A 510 3.17 40.43 2.78
C ALA A 510 4.57 41.03 2.61
N GLY A 511 5.59 40.19 2.69
CA GLY A 511 6.96 40.51 2.38
C GLY A 511 7.31 40.18 0.92
N THR A 512 8.61 40.19 0.62
CA THR A 512 9.12 39.81 -0.70
C THR A 512 9.32 38.30 -0.76
N PRO A 513 8.81 37.60 -1.80
CA PRO A 513 9.05 36.19 -2.00
C PRO A 513 10.54 35.87 -2.14
N GLU A 514 11.02 34.82 -1.47
CA GLU A 514 12.43 34.40 -1.54
C GLU A 514 12.83 33.91 -2.93
N SER A 515 11.91 33.30 -3.68
CA SER A 515 12.14 32.96 -5.08
C SER A 515 12.46 34.15 -5.97
N PHE A 516 11.92 35.33 -5.66
CA PHE A 516 12.29 36.58 -6.34
C PHE A 516 13.74 37.00 -6.00
N ASN A 517 14.17 36.84 -4.75
CA ASN A 517 15.56 37.12 -4.35
C ASN A 517 16.54 36.17 -5.05
N VAL A 518 16.18 34.88 -5.18
CA VAL A 518 16.97 33.91 -5.95
C VAL A 518 17.07 34.32 -7.41
N LEU A 519 15.96 34.74 -8.05
CA LEU A 519 15.94 35.19 -9.42
C LEU A 519 16.85 36.42 -9.61
N MET A 520 16.79 37.42 -8.71
CA MET A 520 17.68 38.58 -8.76
C MET A 520 19.16 38.16 -8.70
N LYS A 521 19.51 37.20 -7.83
CA LYS A 521 20.89 36.73 -7.72
C LYS A 521 21.33 35.95 -8.96
N GLU A 522 20.46 35.19 -9.56
CA GLU A 522 20.73 34.50 -10.82
C GLU A 522 20.95 35.47 -11.97
N MET A 523 20.13 36.54 -12.07
CA MET A 523 20.32 37.59 -13.06
C MET A 523 21.63 38.37 -12.85
N GLN A 524 21.97 38.68 -11.59
CA GLN A 524 23.25 39.30 -11.24
C GLN A 524 24.44 38.43 -11.62
N SER A 525 24.31 37.08 -11.47
CA SER A 525 25.37 36.16 -11.90
C SER A 525 25.58 36.13 -13.42
N LEU A 526 24.54 36.44 -14.19
CA LEU A 526 24.61 36.63 -15.64
C LEU A 526 25.14 38.03 -16.06
N GLY A 527 25.54 38.88 -15.10
CA GLY A 527 26.06 40.20 -15.36
C GLY A 527 24.99 41.31 -15.50
N LEU A 528 23.72 40.99 -15.21
CA LEU A 528 22.62 41.93 -15.22
C LEU A 528 22.45 42.58 -13.84
N ASN A 529 22.53 43.91 -13.77
CA ASN A 529 22.35 44.65 -12.51
C ASN A 529 20.87 44.92 -12.23
N VAL A 530 20.21 43.95 -11.59
CA VAL A 530 18.81 44.06 -11.18
C VAL A 530 18.76 44.43 -9.71
N ARG A 531 18.07 45.50 -9.36
CA ARG A 531 17.84 45.97 -7.97
C ARG A 531 16.38 46.38 -7.80
N PRO A 532 15.75 46.08 -6.67
CA PRO A 532 14.45 46.67 -6.35
C PRO A 532 14.65 48.15 -6.10
N GLY A 533 13.93 49.00 -6.86
CA GLY A 533 13.97 50.46 -6.69
C GLY A 533 12.93 50.92 -5.67
N SER A 534 13.24 51.93 -4.87
CA SER A 534 12.24 52.69 -4.13
C SER A 534 11.56 53.69 -5.07
N LYS A 535 10.27 54.01 -4.82
CA LYS A 535 9.52 54.98 -5.65
C LYS A 535 10.17 56.36 -5.73
N ASP A 536 11.12 56.65 -4.83
CA ASP A 536 11.78 57.96 -4.71
C ASP A 536 13.17 58.02 -5.39
N GLU A 537 13.68 56.90 -5.91
CA GLU A 537 14.96 56.88 -6.65
C GLU A 537 14.69 56.93 -8.15
N GLN A 538 14.88 58.10 -8.74
CA GLN A 538 14.93 58.23 -10.21
C GLN A 538 16.06 57.32 -10.76
N PRO A 539 15.83 56.58 -11.84
CA PRO A 539 16.87 55.73 -12.42
C PRO A 539 17.96 56.60 -13.06
N SER A 540 19.08 56.74 -12.36
CA SER A 540 20.29 57.26 -12.98
C SER A 540 20.88 56.16 -13.89
N LEU A 541 20.80 56.35 -15.20
CA LEU A 541 21.51 55.54 -16.19
C LEU A 541 23.02 55.81 -16.05
N GLN A 542 23.72 55.01 -15.25
CA GLN A 542 25.18 54.99 -15.24
C GLN A 542 25.69 54.08 -16.37
N LEU A 543 25.92 54.66 -17.54
CA LEU A 543 26.68 54.05 -18.63
C LEU A 543 28.15 54.47 -18.48
N GLY A 544 28.98 53.54 -18.00
CA GLY A 544 30.44 53.59 -18.20
C GLY A 544 31.15 54.93 -17.82
N GLY A 545 31.17 55.30 -16.54
CA GLY A 545 32.16 56.23 -15.99
C GLY A 545 32.12 57.67 -16.48
N THR A 546 31.08 58.14 -17.17
CA THR A 546 30.82 59.54 -17.49
C THR A 546 29.42 59.88 -17.00
N ASP A 547 29.34 60.77 -16.01
CA ASP A 547 28.08 61.40 -15.57
C ASP A 547 27.44 62.12 -16.76
N LEU A 548 26.50 61.51 -17.43
CA LEU A 548 25.60 62.16 -18.35
C LEU A 548 24.56 62.91 -17.52
N ALA A 549 24.55 64.21 -17.59
CA ALA A 549 23.54 65.06 -16.98
C ALA A 549 22.11 64.55 -17.36
N PRO A 550 21.14 64.70 -16.48
CA PRO A 550 19.76 64.26 -16.77
C PRO A 550 19.30 64.99 -18.03
N VAL A 551 18.77 64.27 -19.00
CA VAL A 551 18.14 64.87 -20.18
C VAL A 551 16.80 65.39 -19.70
N ASP A 552 16.81 66.69 -19.34
CA ASP A 552 15.61 67.46 -19.12
C ASP A 552 14.82 67.49 -20.44
N GLY A 553 13.70 66.83 -20.49
CA GLY A 553 12.80 66.91 -21.63
C GLY A 553 11.92 65.72 -21.98
N MET A 554 11.92 64.60 -21.20
CA MET A 554 11.05 63.48 -21.50
C MET A 554 10.05 63.09 -20.36
N THR A 555 9.80 63.97 -19.41
CA THR A 555 8.81 63.75 -18.35
C THR A 555 7.63 64.74 -18.40
N GLU A 556 7.42 65.42 -19.50
CA GLU A 556 6.18 66.14 -19.71
C GLU A 556 5.27 65.28 -20.57
N GLY A 557 4.32 64.59 -19.96
CA GLY A 557 3.28 63.92 -20.73
C GLY A 557 2.56 62.72 -20.12
N PHE A 558 2.76 62.45 -18.85
CA PHE A 558 1.84 61.51 -18.15
C PHE A 558 1.39 62.16 -16.84
N ASP A 559 0.35 62.97 -16.93
CA ASP A 559 -0.36 63.49 -15.78
C ASP A 559 -1.09 62.35 -15.07
N SER A 560 -1.07 62.39 -13.74
CA SER A 560 -1.77 61.44 -12.86
C SER A 560 -3.30 61.42 -13.06
N ASP A 561 -3.84 62.35 -13.84
CA ASP A 561 -5.26 62.43 -14.18
C ASP A 561 -5.67 61.49 -15.33
N ASP A 562 -4.73 61.03 -16.17
CA ASP A 562 -5.02 60.10 -17.25
C ASP A 562 -5.22 58.66 -16.77
N MET A 563 -4.79 58.31 -15.57
CA MET A 563 -5.05 57.00 -14.95
C MET A 563 -6.42 56.94 -14.25
N ALA A 564 -7.03 58.09 -13.96
CA ALA A 564 -8.39 58.13 -13.40
C ALA A 564 -9.48 57.82 -14.45
N GLY A 565 -9.17 58.00 -15.75
CA GLY A 565 -10.10 57.71 -16.85
C GLY A 565 -10.25 56.22 -17.20
N LEU A 566 -9.36 55.34 -16.71
CA LEU A 566 -9.45 53.89 -16.94
C LEU A 566 -10.25 53.17 -15.88
N ALA A 567 -10.65 53.83 -14.81
CA ALA A 567 -11.49 53.24 -13.76
C ALA A 567 -13.00 53.24 -14.10
N ASP A 568 -13.42 54.03 -15.12
CA ASP A 568 -14.83 54.17 -15.53
C ASP A 568 -15.17 53.48 -16.86
N VAL A 569 -14.48 52.40 -17.23
CA VAL A 569 -14.89 51.56 -18.34
C VAL A 569 -16.00 50.61 -17.84
N ASP A 570 -17.24 51.02 -18.11
CA ASP A 570 -18.44 50.26 -17.86
C ASP A 570 -18.48 49.04 -18.81
N PHE A 571 -18.26 47.84 -18.26
CA PHE A 571 -18.32 46.57 -18.99
C PHE A 571 -19.74 46.03 -19.16
N SER A 572 -20.78 46.83 -18.90
CA SER A 572 -22.18 46.40 -19.00
C SER A 572 -22.66 46.15 -20.43
N ASP A 573 -21.92 46.57 -21.47
CA ASP A 573 -22.28 46.43 -22.87
C ASP A 573 -21.67 45.26 -23.64
N LEU A 574 -20.88 44.41 -22.98
CA LEU A 574 -20.41 43.16 -23.59
C LEU A 574 -21.38 42.00 -23.31
N LYS A 575 -22.38 41.88 -24.22
CA LYS A 575 -23.17 40.65 -24.35
C LYS A 575 -22.34 39.58 -25.05
N PHE A 576 -22.04 38.48 -24.35
CA PHE A 576 -21.70 37.22 -24.94
C PHE A 576 -22.89 36.26 -24.86
#